data_2449fa79cca92dcba2ce8aeab103a848
#
_entry.id   2449fa79cca92dcba2ce8aeab103a848
#
_cell.length_a   1.000
_cell.length_b   1.000
_cell.length_c   1.000
_cell.angle_alpha   90.00
_cell.angle_beta   90.00
_cell.angle_gamma   90.00
#
_symmetry.space_group_name_H-M   'P 1'
#
loop_
_entity.id
_entity.type
_entity.pdbx_description
1 polymer ?
#
loop_
_entity_poly.entity_id
_entity_poly.type
_entity_poly.pdbx_seq_one_letter_code
_entity_poly.pdbx_strand_id
1 'polypeptide(L)'
;MKTNTDFLKIEQPADCTGFYELKTFDTLIVSFCADTPRGSTVEVEARIRLTDGRLTEWFSWGVWSPFADRHSKSSKGQLADLDTDTLTLHEGLLGCAVQIRVTENEAPDTARPLLRRVVLAAKNSRIVCEEPSAASDDVRVSAPCYSQMVRQPEIGHVICSATTIAMLLNQKGENVLPEEIALHNYDSAYDGCGNWAFSTAIAANYGYDAYVRYATLDDLVEELRRGNAVGVSVSYTNKPEDDTLPYIDSAPCRTPGHLIVLCGFQTASNGKQYAIVHDPAAPENDTVERFYPLEQFMEAWSNRVTYIVHKEEQVNRPRYIPEHVSAELRPAGNGLYALYTGNERVTLVHQNRFDCVAAQLVQRKGEKDADCVFSYGEITPEGWIRGLKPNVPAFVITNRGVIYDCK
;
A
#
# COMPACT_ATOMS: atom_id res chain seq x y z
N MET A 1 -7.60 -28.54 8.70
CA MET A 1 -6.16 -28.20 8.76
C MET A 1 -5.90 -27.27 9.95
N LYS A 2 -4.78 -27.44 10.68
CA LYS A 2 -4.36 -26.42 11.66
C LYS A 2 -3.79 -25.24 10.86
N THR A 3 -4.43 -24.08 10.92
CA THR A 3 -3.88 -22.84 10.37
C THR A 3 -3.07 -22.14 11.47
N ASN A 4 -1.92 -21.62 11.12
CA ASN A 4 -1.09 -20.80 12.02
C ASN A 4 -1.47 -19.32 12.00
N THR A 5 -2.53 -18.97 11.29
CA THR A 5 -3.03 -17.61 11.14
C THR A 5 -4.45 -17.50 11.64
N ASP A 6 -4.81 -16.30 12.07
CA ASP A 6 -6.16 -15.92 12.42
C ASP A 6 -6.40 -14.47 11.98
N PHE A 7 -7.62 -14.11 11.66
CA PHE A 7 -7.94 -12.72 11.40
C PHE A 7 -9.35 -12.38 11.85
N LEU A 8 -9.53 -11.13 12.27
CA LEU A 8 -10.80 -10.65 12.76
C LEU A 8 -11.07 -9.23 12.23
N LYS A 9 -12.26 -9.03 11.65
CA LYS A 9 -12.77 -7.71 11.28
C LYS A 9 -13.65 -7.18 12.41
N ILE A 10 -13.39 -5.97 12.85
CA ILE A 10 -14.10 -5.27 13.92
C ILE A 10 -14.73 -4.03 13.29
N GLU A 11 -16.06 -4.05 13.15
CA GLU A 11 -16.81 -2.94 12.56
C GLU A 11 -17.06 -1.86 13.61
N GLN A 12 -16.83 -0.60 13.25
CA GLN A 12 -17.10 0.58 14.07
C GLN A 12 -16.69 0.39 15.53
N PRO A 13 -15.41 0.12 15.83
CA PRO A 13 -14.97 -0.11 17.19
C PRO A 13 -15.26 1.11 18.06
N ALA A 14 -15.58 0.89 19.33
CA ALA A 14 -15.65 1.96 20.33
C ALA A 14 -14.27 2.58 20.57
N ASP A 15 -14.22 3.78 21.13
CA ASP A 15 -12.96 4.50 21.45
C ASP A 15 -12.00 3.65 22.30
N CYS A 16 -12.51 2.77 23.15
CA CYS A 16 -11.77 1.72 23.83
C CYS A 16 -12.66 0.47 23.95
N THR A 17 -12.22 -0.63 23.33
CA THR A 17 -13.00 -1.87 23.24
C THR A 17 -12.79 -2.78 24.45
N GLY A 18 -13.58 -3.87 24.55
CA GLY A 18 -13.19 -5.07 25.28
C GLY A 18 -12.07 -5.83 24.58
N PHE A 19 -11.69 -6.97 25.13
CA PHE A 19 -10.74 -7.88 24.47
C PHE A 19 -11.44 -8.75 23.44
N TYR A 20 -10.85 -8.84 22.26
CA TYR A 20 -11.22 -9.76 21.19
C TYR A 20 -10.31 -10.98 21.24
N GLU A 21 -10.90 -12.15 21.43
CA GLU A 21 -10.18 -13.42 21.47
C GLU A 21 -9.71 -13.82 20.08
N LEU A 22 -8.47 -14.29 19.98
CA LEU A 22 -7.85 -14.84 18.78
C LEU A 22 -7.22 -16.20 19.13
N LYS A 23 -6.94 -17.00 18.11
CA LYS A 23 -6.01 -18.13 18.27
C LYS A 23 -4.67 -17.61 18.79
N THR A 24 -3.88 -18.47 19.43
CA THR A 24 -2.58 -18.04 19.94
C THR A 24 -1.67 -17.53 18.82
N PHE A 25 -1.00 -16.43 19.05
CA PHE A 25 -0.13 -15.76 18.08
C PHE A 25 1.12 -15.18 18.74
N ASP A 26 2.15 -14.96 17.95
CA ASP A 26 3.36 -14.23 18.33
C ASP A 26 3.59 -12.98 17.46
N THR A 27 2.85 -12.84 16.37
CA THR A 27 2.94 -11.69 15.45
C THR A 27 1.55 -11.15 15.14
N LEU A 28 1.40 -9.81 15.15
CA LEU A 28 0.14 -9.11 14.89
C LEU A 28 0.37 -7.93 13.96
N ILE A 29 -0.47 -7.82 12.93
CA ILE A 29 -0.63 -6.63 12.10
C ILE A 29 -2.03 -6.07 12.37
N VAL A 30 -2.12 -4.76 12.58
CA VAL A 30 -3.39 -4.04 12.69
C VAL A 30 -3.53 -3.13 11.49
N SER A 31 -4.51 -3.40 10.65
CA SER A 31 -4.89 -2.52 9.54
C SER A 31 -6.29 -1.95 9.78
N PHE A 32 -6.62 -0.87 9.09
CA PHE A 32 -7.86 -0.16 9.37
C PHE A 32 -8.41 0.57 8.14
N CYS A 33 -9.72 0.82 8.16
CA CYS A 33 -10.44 1.66 7.21
C CYS A 33 -11.00 2.87 7.96
N ALA A 34 -10.65 4.07 7.55
CA ALA A 34 -11.09 5.30 8.20
C ALA A 34 -11.55 6.34 7.18
N ASP A 35 -12.62 7.03 7.53
CA ASP A 35 -13.05 8.24 6.85
C ASP A 35 -12.31 9.42 7.49
N THR A 36 -11.41 10.05 6.73
CA THR A 36 -10.54 11.11 7.24
C THR A 36 -10.71 12.37 6.39
N PRO A 37 -11.68 13.26 6.74
CA PRO A 37 -11.80 14.58 6.13
C PRO A 37 -10.47 15.34 6.17
N ARG A 38 -10.28 16.29 5.26
CA ARG A 38 -9.03 17.08 5.18
C ARG A 38 -8.64 17.66 6.53
N GLY A 39 -7.39 17.45 6.92
CA GLY A 39 -6.81 17.93 8.16
C GLY A 39 -7.18 17.11 9.41
N SER A 40 -8.14 16.17 9.31
CA SER A 40 -8.43 15.24 10.40
C SER A 40 -7.48 14.04 10.38
N THR A 41 -7.33 13.39 11.53
CA THR A 41 -6.48 12.19 11.66
C THR A 41 -7.14 11.14 12.54
N VAL A 42 -6.73 9.89 12.34
CA VAL A 42 -7.11 8.75 13.18
C VAL A 42 -5.85 8.05 13.68
N GLU A 43 -5.81 7.68 14.94
CA GLU A 43 -4.78 6.85 15.54
C GLU A 43 -5.39 5.57 16.09
N VAL A 44 -4.81 4.42 15.75
CA VAL A 44 -5.24 3.11 16.24
C VAL A 44 -4.13 2.53 17.11
N GLU A 45 -4.50 2.16 18.34
CA GLU A 45 -3.61 1.52 19.29
C GLU A 45 -4.16 0.15 19.67
N ALA A 46 -3.26 -0.77 19.99
CA ALA A 46 -3.62 -2.08 20.51
C ALA A 46 -2.74 -2.49 21.67
N ARG A 47 -3.30 -3.29 22.58
CA ARG A 47 -2.54 -4.06 23.58
C ARG A 47 -2.97 -5.52 23.58
N ILE A 48 -2.04 -6.38 23.92
CA ILE A 48 -2.22 -7.83 23.85
C ILE A 48 -2.35 -8.42 25.25
N ARG A 49 -3.30 -9.34 25.41
CA ARG A 49 -3.34 -10.24 26.54
C ARG A 49 -2.61 -11.52 26.17
N LEU A 50 -1.61 -11.87 26.95
CA LEU A 50 -0.83 -13.08 26.80
C LEU A 50 -1.60 -14.30 27.36
N THR A 51 -1.19 -15.48 26.95
CA THR A 51 -1.77 -16.75 27.43
C THR A 51 -1.58 -17.00 28.93
N ASP A 52 -0.62 -16.32 29.55
CA ASP A 52 -0.38 -16.35 31.00
C ASP A 52 -1.14 -15.25 31.79
N GLY A 53 -1.97 -14.46 31.09
CA GLY A 53 -2.80 -13.40 31.64
C GLY A 53 -2.14 -12.02 31.72
N ARG A 54 -0.84 -11.88 31.49
CA ARG A 54 -0.16 -10.58 31.45
C ARG A 54 -0.67 -9.75 30.27
N LEU A 55 -0.57 -8.43 30.40
CA LEU A 55 -0.90 -7.47 29.35
C LEU A 55 0.39 -6.79 28.86
N THR A 56 0.48 -6.56 27.57
CA THR A 56 1.49 -5.64 27.02
C THR A 56 1.13 -4.19 27.33
N GLU A 57 2.06 -3.29 27.08
CA GLU A 57 1.79 -1.87 26.92
C GLU A 57 0.85 -1.63 25.71
N TRP A 58 0.34 -0.40 25.59
CA TRP A 58 -0.32 0.04 24.38
C TRP A 58 0.71 0.36 23.29
N PHE A 59 0.52 -0.19 22.13
CA PHE A 59 1.29 0.07 20.94
C PHE A 59 0.43 0.83 19.92
N SER A 60 0.97 1.89 19.33
CA SER A 60 0.28 2.70 18.35
C SER A 60 0.77 2.39 16.94
N TRP A 61 -0.14 2.07 16.02
CA TRP A 61 0.17 1.91 14.59
C TRP A 61 0.39 3.25 13.88
N GLY A 62 0.38 4.35 14.64
CA GLY A 62 0.68 5.68 14.15
C GLY A 62 -0.56 6.51 13.85
N VAL A 63 -0.30 7.71 13.36
CA VAL A 63 -1.32 8.69 13.00
C VAL A 63 -1.57 8.60 11.50
N TRP A 64 -2.82 8.39 11.14
CA TRP A 64 -3.25 8.25 9.75
C TRP A 64 -4.09 9.43 9.27
N SER A 65 -3.79 9.91 8.07
CA SER A 65 -4.64 10.73 7.20
C SER A 65 -4.07 10.68 5.79
N PRO A 66 -4.88 10.65 4.72
CA PRO A 66 -4.36 10.76 3.36
C PRO A 66 -3.84 12.17 3.02
N PHE A 67 -4.28 13.23 3.73
CA PHE A 67 -4.05 14.64 3.37
C PHE A 67 -3.49 15.50 4.51
N ALA A 68 -3.00 14.89 5.57
CA ALA A 68 -2.31 15.54 6.67
C ALA A 68 -0.99 14.82 6.99
N ASP A 69 -0.27 15.31 7.98
CA ASP A 69 0.94 14.64 8.45
C ASP A 69 0.57 13.28 9.03
N ARG A 70 1.24 12.24 8.55
CA ARG A 70 1.06 10.86 8.96
C ARG A 70 2.40 10.23 9.24
N HIS A 71 2.43 9.36 10.23
CA HIS A 71 3.64 8.67 10.63
C HIS A 71 3.29 7.42 11.46
N SER A 72 4.05 6.36 11.27
CA SER A 72 4.04 5.20 12.15
C SER A 72 4.76 5.49 13.47
N LYS A 73 4.58 4.61 14.45
CA LYS A 73 5.20 4.73 15.78
C LYS A 73 5.88 3.41 16.17
N SER A 74 7.06 3.14 15.60
CA SER A 74 7.86 2.00 16.08
C SER A 74 8.24 2.20 17.54
N SER A 75 8.13 1.13 18.33
CA SER A 75 8.44 1.17 19.77
C SER A 75 8.86 -0.19 20.30
N LYS A 76 9.74 -0.18 21.30
CA LYS A 76 10.17 -1.37 22.03
C LYS A 76 9.52 -1.38 23.40
N GLY A 77 8.86 -2.49 23.73
CA GLY A 77 8.21 -2.69 25.01
C GLY A 77 8.87 -3.78 25.86
N GLN A 78 8.26 -4.10 26.99
CA GLN A 78 8.77 -5.15 27.90
C GLN A 78 8.43 -6.57 27.43
N LEU A 79 7.35 -6.74 26.65
CA LEU A 79 6.79 -8.03 26.25
C LEU A 79 6.66 -8.18 24.73
N ALA A 80 6.77 -7.08 23.99
CA ALA A 80 6.64 -7.02 22.55
C ALA A 80 7.38 -5.82 21.99
N ASP A 81 7.70 -5.87 20.70
CA ASP A 81 8.18 -4.75 19.91
C ASP A 81 7.23 -4.50 18.74
N LEU A 82 6.95 -3.24 18.44
CA LEU A 82 6.29 -2.80 17.23
C LEU A 82 7.31 -2.18 16.29
N ASP A 83 7.48 -2.75 15.12
CA ASP A 83 8.30 -2.19 14.05
C ASP A 83 7.41 -1.79 12.88
N THR A 84 7.28 -0.47 12.67
CA THR A 84 6.44 0.18 11.66
C THR A 84 4.96 -0.25 11.76
N ASP A 85 4.60 -1.44 11.30
CA ASP A 85 3.24 -1.96 11.20
C ASP A 85 3.07 -3.38 11.76
N THR A 86 4.16 -3.98 12.22
CA THR A 86 4.19 -5.37 12.69
C THR A 86 4.62 -5.45 14.16
N LEU A 87 3.72 -5.91 15.02
CA LEU A 87 4.03 -6.21 16.40
C LEU A 87 4.50 -7.65 16.53
N THR A 88 5.64 -7.85 17.21
CA THR A 88 6.18 -9.17 17.52
C THR A 88 6.33 -9.32 19.03
N LEU A 89 5.75 -10.37 19.58
CA LEU A 89 5.94 -10.75 20.99
C LEU A 89 7.34 -11.31 21.19
N HIS A 90 7.93 -11.01 22.36
CA HIS A 90 9.25 -11.51 22.69
C HIS A 90 9.29 -13.04 22.75
N GLU A 91 10.48 -13.61 22.60
CA GLU A 91 10.68 -15.06 22.57
C GLU A 91 10.00 -15.77 23.75
N GLY A 92 9.32 -16.86 23.46
CA GLY A 92 8.60 -17.64 24.46
C GLY A 92 7.15 -17.16 24.73
N LEU A 93 6.79 -15.94 24.38
CA LEU A 93 5.46 -15.38 24.66
C LEU A 93 4.46 -15.70 23.54
N LEU A 94 3.19 -15.84 23.91
CA LEU A 94 2.07 -15.99 22.97
C LEU A 94 0.91 -15.10 23.45
N GLY A 95 0.33 -14.36 22.52
CA GLY A 95 -0.93 -13.63 22.70
C GLY A 95 -2.14 -14.53 22.48
N CYS A 96 -3.27 -14.18 23.09
CA CYS A 96 -4.55 -14.84 22.88
C CYS A 96 -5.72 -13.88 22.72
N ALA A 97 -5.54 -12.60 23.01
CA ALA A 97 -6.58 -11.58 22.80
C ALA A 97 -5.95 -10.20 22.58
N VAL A 98 -6.70 -9.33 21.92
CA VAL A 98 -6.30 -7.96 21.56
C VAL A 98 -7.38 -6.99 22.03
N GLN A 99 -6.98 -5.90 22.64
CA GLN A 99 -7.84 -4.76 22.95
C GLN A 99 -7.41 -3.57 22.11
N ILE A 100 -8.38 -2.84 21.56
CA ILE A 100 -8.17 -1.68 20.66
C ILE A 100 -8.53 -0.41 21.39
N ARG A 101 -7.77 0.66 21.15
CA ARG A 101 -8.09 2.03 21.50
C ARG A 101 -7.95 2.91 20.24
N VAL A 102 -8.89 3.83 20.08
CA VAL A 102 -8.98 4.72 18.92
C VAL A 102 -8.96 6.17 19.38
N THR A 103 -8.20 6.99 18.71
CA THR A 103 -8.22 8.44 18.84
C THR A 103 -8.55 9.09 17.50
N GLU A 104 -9.63 9.86 17.47
CA GLU A 104 -10.09 10.62 16.32
C GLU A 104 -9.84 12.11 16.59
N ASN A 105 -8.99 12.75 15.76
CA ASN A 105 -8.69 14.17 15.88
C ASN A 105 -9.39 14.94 14.76
N GLU A 106 -10.29 15.82 15.15
CA GLU A 106 -11.03 16.68 14.23
C GLU A 106 -10.18 17.87 13.79
N ALA A 107 -10.32 18.26 12.51
CA ALA A 107 -9.84 19.56 12.05
C ALA A 107 -10.95 20.63 12.23
N PRO A 108 -10.59 21.89 12.47
CA PRO A 108 -11.57 22.97 12.53
C PRO A 108 -12.44 23.02 11.25
N ASP A 109 -13.72 23.23 11.42
CA ASP A 109 -14.71 23.41 10.33
C ASP A 109 -14.81 22.21 9.33
N THR A 110 -14.41 21.01 9.75
CA THR A 110 -14.55 19.79 8.95
C THR A 110 -15.49 18.78 9.60
N ALA A 111 -15.92 17.79 8.81
CA ALA A 111 -16.63 16.64 9.37
C ALA A 111 -15.72 15.85 10.30
N ARG A 112 -16.30 15.22 11.30
CA ARG A 112 -15.59 14.33 12.22
C ARG A 112 -14.99 13.15 11.46
N PRO A 113 -13.72 12.76 11.71
CA PRO A 113 -13.19 11.51 11.22
C PRO A 113 -13.95 10.33 11.82
N LEU A 114 -13.97 9.21 11.13
CA LEU A 114 -14.66 8.00 11.59
C LEU A 114 -13.84 6.77 11.26
N LEU A 115 -13.43 6.04 12.29
CA LEU A 115 -12.85 4.71 12.11
C LEU A 115 -13.96 3.69 11.82
N ARG A 116 -14.06 3.27 10.57
CA ARG A 116 -15.09 2.34 10.11
C ARG A 116 -14.83 0.90 10.53
N ARG A 117 -13.57 0.48 10.46
CA ARG A 117 -13.17 -0.91 10.67
C ARG A 117 -11.73 -1.01 11.15
N VAL A 118 -11.46 -1.95 12.02
CA VAL A 118 -10.12 -2.45 12.32
C VAL A 118 -10.06 -3.91 11.93
N VAL A 119 -8.94 -4.33 11.34
CA VAL A 119 -8.67 -5.73 11.03
C VAL A 119 -7.42 -6.16 11.77
N LEU A 120 -7.55 -7.21 12.57
CA LEU A 120 -6.47 -7.88 13.26
C LEU A 120 -6.03 -9.08 12.44
N ALA A 121 -4.79 -9.08 11.97
CA ALA A 121 -4.18 -10.23 11.32
C ALA A 121 -3.11 -10.79 12.24
N ALA A 122 -3.33 -11.99 12.76
CA ALA A 122 -2.48 -12.66 13.73
C ALA A 122 -1.82 -13.91 13.13
N LYS A 123 -0.57 -14.17 13.51
CA LYS A 123 0.20 -15.33 13.07
C LYS A 123 0.93 -15.95 14.26
N ASN A 124 0.95 -17.28 14.31
CA ASN A 124 1.78 -18.04 15.25
C ASN A 124 2.91 -18.71 14.46
N SER A 125 4.10 -18.11 14.50
CA SER A 125 5.27 -18.58 13.74
C SER A 125 5.78 -19.95 14.19
N ARG A 126 5.38 -20.43 15.39
CA ARG A 126 5.77 -21.72 15.95
C ARG A 126 4.94 -22.88 15.45
N ILE A 127 3.78 -22.61 14.83
CA ILE A 127 2.94 -23.64 14.23
C ILE A 127 3.37 -23.80 12.77
N VAL A 128 4.01 -24.92 12.48
CA VAL A 128 4.30 -25.31 11.10
C VAL A 128 3.00 -25.81 10.48
N CYS A 129 2.57 -25.15 9.43
CA CYS A 129 1.44 -25.61 8.60
C CYS A 129 2.01 -26.29 7.35
N GLU A 130 1.43 -27.44 7.00
CA GLU A 130 1.67 -28.00 5.69
C GLU A 130 0.91 -27.14 4.66
N GLU A 131 1.65 -26.40 3.86
CA GLU A 131 1.08 -25.69 2.71
C GLU A 131 0.87 -26.69 1.57
N PRO A 132 -0.19 -26.51 0.76
CA PRO A 132 -0.33 -27.26 -0.48
C PRO A 132 0.92 -27.05 -1.36
N SER A 133 1.43 -28.12 -1.93
CA SER A 133 2.57 -28.07 -2.86
C SER A 133 2.19 -27.55 -4.25
N ALA A 134 0.88 -27.37 -4.51
CA ALA A 134 0.34 -26.94 -5.77
C ALA A 134 -0.89 -26.04 -5.56
N ALA A 135 -1.08 -25.07 -6.42
CA ALA A 135 -2.33 -24.33 -6.50
C ALA A 135 -3.45 -25.28 -6.94
N SER A 136 -4.60 -25.16 -6.27
CA SER A 136 -5.74 -26.07 -6.52
C SER A 136 -6.42 -25.85 -7.87
N ASP A 137 -6.10 -24.74 -8.56
CA ASP A 137 -6.75 -24.37 -9.81
C ASP A 137 -5.88 -23.44 -10.67
N ASP A 138 -6.01 -23.56 -11.98
CA ASP A 138 -5.53 -22.55 -12.91
C ASP A 138 -6.56 -21.41 -12.95
N VAL A 139 -6.14 -20.23 -12.53
CA VAL A 139 -6.99 -19.04 -12.44
C VAL A 139 -6.22 -17.82 -12.84
N ARG A 140 -6.86 -16.89 -13.56
CA ARG A 140 -6.23 -15.63 -13.95
C ARG A 140 -7.24 -14.50 -13.91
N VAL A 141 -6.82 -13.38 -13.34
CA VAL A 141 -7.54 -12.09 -13.36
C VAL A 141 -6.70 -11.07 -14.09
N SER A 142 -7.36 -10.15 -14.78
CA SER A 142 -6.69 -9.04 -15.45
C SER A 142 -6.45 -7.92 -14.46
N ALA A 143 -5.23 -7.37 -14.45
CA ALA A 143 -4.88 -6.14 -13.76
C ALA A 143 -3.96 -5.31 -14.67
N PRO A 144 -3.90 -3.97 -14.52
CA PRO A 144 -2.96 -3.16 -15.30
C PRO A 144 -1.51 -3.45 -14.92
N CYS A 145 -0.58 -3.12 -15.83
CA CYS A 145 0.85 -3.33 -15.68
C CYS A 145 1.55 -1.99 -15.47
N TYR A 146 1.96 -1.68 -14.24
CA TYR A 146 2.68 -0.43 -13.95
C TYR A 146 4.07 -0.72 -13.40
N SER A 147 5.10 -0.26 -14.12
CA SER A 147 6.46 -0.24 -13.61
C SER A 147 6.67 1.00 -12.75
N GLN A 148 7.20 0.83 -11.55
CA GLN A 148 7.65 1.95 -10.73
C GLN A 148 8.92 2.62 -11.30
N MET A 149 9.67 1.90 -12.13
CA MET A 149 10.96 2.36 -12.66
C MET A 149 10.84 3.44 -13.74
N VAL A 150 9.65 3.58 -14.34
CA VAL A 150 9.35 4.64 -15.33
C VAL A 150 8.62 5.84 -14.72
N ARG A 151 8.48 5.88 -13.37
CA ARG A 151 7.83 6.95 -12.63
C ARG A 151 8.80 8.05 -12.23
N GLN A 152 8.31 9.04 -11.46
CA GLN A 152 9.15 10.16 -10.98
C GLN A 152 10.49 9.62 -10.43
N PRO A 153 11.64 10.02 -11.00
CA PRO A 153 12.93 9.40 -10.67
C PRO A 153 13.34 9.48 -9.20
N GLU A 154 12.92 10.52 -8.48
CA GLU A 154 13.25 10.71 -7.06
C GLU A 154 12.55 9.71 -6.14
N ILE A 155 11.37 9.22 -6.52
CA ILE A 155 10.57 8.31 -5.70
C ILE A 155 10.38 6.93 -6.35
N GLY A 156 10.52 6.79 -7.66
CA GLY A 156 10.20 5.60 -8.41
C GLY A 156 10.80 4.31 -7.83
N HIS A 157 12.06 4.37 -7.37
CA HIS A 157 12.76 3.20 -6.82
C HIS A 157 12.27 2.73 -5.44
N VAL A 158 11.35 3.45 -4.77
CA VAL A 158 10.85 3.13 -3.40
C VAL A 158 9.33 3.06 -3.29
N ILE A 159 8.58 3.11 -4.40
CA ILE A 159 7.11 3.16 -4.41
C ILE A 159 6.43 1.84 -4.83
N CYS A 160 7.07 0.69 -4.64
CA CYS A 160 6.49 -0.61 -5.01
C CYS A 160 5.10 -0.84 -4.39
N SER A 161 4.92 -0.53 -3.11
CA SER A 161 3.65 -0.68 -2.41
C SER A 161 2.58 0.26 -2.99
N ALA A 162 2.91 1.53 -3.23
CA ALA A 162 1.99 2.49 -3.85
C ALA A 162 1.61 2.09 -5.29
N THR A 163 2.57 1.58 -6.06
CA THR A 163 2.34 1.07 -7.42
C THR A 163 1.44 -0.16 -7.39
N THR A 164 1.64 -1.07 -6.43
CA THR A 164 0.78 -2.23 -6.20
C THR A 164 -0.66 -1.79 -5.89
N ILE A 165 -0.86 -0.85 -4.97
CA ILE A 165 -2.20 -0.31 -4.65
C ILE A 165 -2.83 0.36 -5.87
N ALA A 166 -2.08 1.15 -6.66
CA ALA A 166 -2.59 1.75 -7.89
C ALA A 166 -3.07 0.70 -8.90
N MET A 167 -2.33 -0.41 -9.07
CA MET A 167 -2.75 -1.52 -9.93
C MET A 167 -4.03 -2.18 -9.41
N LEU A 168 -4.15 -2.43 -8.08
CA LEU A 168 -5.35 -3.02 -7.48
C LEU A 168 -6.58 -2.11 -7.61
N LEU A 169 -6.44 -0.80 -7.38
CA LEU A 169 -7.52 0.16 -7.53
C LEU A 169 -7.95 0.31 -9.00
N ASN A 170 -6.98 0.41 -9.91
CA ASN A 170 -7.27 0.55 -11.35
C ASN A 170 -7.87 -0.74 -11.95
N GLN A 171 -7.56 -1.92 -11.40
CA GLN A 171 -8.26 -3.16 -11.72
C GLN A 171 -9.77 -3.06 -11.44
N LYS A 172 -10.15 -2.32 -10.40
CA LYS A 172 -11.55 -2.15 -9.97
C LYS A 172 -12.27 -0.99 -10.65
N GLY A 173 -11.60 -0.28 -11.54
CA GLY A 173 -12.19 0.78 -12.36
C GLY A 173 -11.72 2.20 -12.02
N GLU A 174 -10.86 2.37 -11.01
CA GLU A 174 -10.25 3.68 -10.73
C GLU A 174 -9.29 4.12 -11.85
N ASN A 175 -8.90 5.38 -11.81
CA ASN A 175 -7.90 5.96 -12.69
C ASN A 175 -6.91 6.78 -11.85
N VAL A 176 -6.02 6.09 -11.15
CA VAL A 176 -5.07 6.69 -10.21
C VAL A 176 -3.64 6.42 -10.65
N LEU A 177 -2.76 7.38 -10.38
CA LEU A 177 -1.33 7.27 -10.65
C LEU A 177 -0.60 6.64 -9.46
N PRO A 178 0.46 5.84 -9.68
CA PRO A 178 1.33 5.39 -8.60
C PRO A 178 1.87 6.52 -7.73
N GLU A 179 2.22 7.67 -8.32
CA GLU A 179 2.67 8.87 -7.62
C GLU A 179 1.57 9.46 -6.71
N GLU A 180 0.32 9.45 -7.16
CA GLU A 180 -0.82 9.89 -6.36
C GLU A 180 -0.94 9.06 -5.08
N ILE A 181 -0.92 7.74 -5.21
CA ILE A 181 -0.94 6.84 -4.05
C ILE A 181 0.30 7.05 -3.19
N ALA A 182 1.49 7.19 -3.79
CA ALA A 182 2.74 7.36 -3.05
C ALA A 182 2.73 8.62 -2.17
N LEU A 183 2.29 9.76 -2.72
CA LEU A 183 2.24 11.00 -1.96
C LEU A 183 1.22 10.95 -0.82
N HIS A 184 0.15 10.17 -0.96
CA HIS A 184 -0.94 10.09 0.01
C HIS A 184 -0.85 8.91 1.00
N ASN A 185 0.14 8.00 0.84
CA ASN A 185 0.44 6.95 1.83
C ASN A 185 1.88 7.01 2.37
N TYR A 186 2.68 8.01 1.98
CA TYR A 186 4.03 8.18 2.50
C TYR A 186 4.04 8.30 4.02
N ASP A 187 4.80 7.46 4.67
CA ASP A 187 5.00 7.42 6.12
C ASP A 187 6.30 8.16 6.45
N SER A 188 6.19 9.31 7.13
CA SER A 188 7.34 10.18 7.41
C SER A 188 8.31 9.60 8.45
N ALA A 189 7.86 8.68 9.32
CA ALA A 189 8.73 8.01 10.29
C ALA A 189 9.49 6.84 9.66
N TYR A 190 8.88 6.16 8.69
CA TYR A 190 9.48 5.06 7.93
C TYR A 190 10.33 5.57 6.74
N ASP A 191 10.14 6.82 6.32
CA ASP A 191 10.69 7.45 5.09
C ASP A 191 10.38 6.65 3.83
N GLY A 192 9.13 6.22 3.66
CA GLY A 192 8.73 5.43 2.50
C GLY A 192 7.24 5.13 2.44
N CYS A 193 6.86 4.33 1.43
CA CYS A 193 5.47 3.92 1.19
C CYS A 193 5.23 2.45 1.53
N GLY A 194 6.12 1.81 2.30
CA GLY A 194 6.09 0.38 2.60
C GLY A 194 5.24 0.00 3.82
N ASN A 195 4.70 0.95 4.58
CA ASN A 195 3.79 0.68 5.69
C ASN A 195 2.52 -0.01 5.19
N TRP A 196 2.31 -1.26 5.60
CA TRP A 196 1.22 -2.11 5.07
C TRP A 196 -0.15 -1.63 5.52
N ALA A 197 -0.28 -1.15 6.76
CA ALA A 197 -1.53 -0.62 7.27
C ALA A 197 -1.94 0.66 6.53
N PHE A 198 -1.00 1.57 6.28
CA PHE A 198 -1.26 2.81 5.53
C PHE A 198 -1.58 2.53 4.06
N SER A 199 -0.93 1.54 3.45
CA SER A 199 -1.18 1.14 2.06
C SER A 199 -2.61 0.60 1.87
N THR A 200 -3.15 -0.16 2.83
CA THR A 200 -4.56 -0.58 2.77
C THR A 200 -5.51 0.54 3.18
N ALA A 201 -5.12 1.41 4.11
CA ALA A 201 -5.93 2.55 4.53
C ALA A 201 -6.17 3.55 3.38
N ILE A 202 -5.16 3.82 2.52
CA ILE A 202 -5.38 4.67 1.35
C ILE A 202 -6.38 4.04 0.37
N ALA A 203 -6.35 2.73 0.12
CA ALA A 203 -7.35 2.07 -0.71
C ALA A 203 -8.77 2.18 -0.09
N ALA A 204 -8.88 2.15 1.24
CA ALA A 204 -10.14 2.37 1.93
C ALA A 204 -10.68 3.80 1.74
N ASN A 205 -9.83 4.82 1.61
CA ASN A 205 -10.23 6.19 1.29
C ASN A 205 -10.83 6.33 -0.12
N TYR A 206 -10.50 5.42 -1.04
CA TYR A 206 -11.17 5.29 -2.35
C TYR A 206 -12.51 4.56 -2.29
N GLY A 207 -12.97 4.16 -1.10
CA GLY A 207 -14.27 3.51 -0.89
C GLY A 207 -14.26 1.99 -0.94
N TYR A 208 -13.08 1.36 -0.86
CA TYR A 208 -12.92 -0.10 -0.89
C TYR A 208 -12.83 -0.68 0.54
N ASP A 209 -13.20 -1.95 0.68
CA ASP A 209 -12.87 -2.75 1.85
C ASP A 209 -11.44 -3.27 1.68
N ALA A 210 -10.49 -2.62 2.34
CA ALA A 210 -9.08 -2.92 2.17
C ALA A 210 -8.42 -3.22 3.52
N TYR A 211 -7.62 -4.28 3.58
CA TYR A 211 -6.95 -4.71 4.80
C TYR A 211 -5.74 -5.59 4.52
N VAL A 212 -4.89 -5.72 5.53
CA VAL A 212 -3.77 -6.66 5.52
C VAL A 212 -4.22 -8.00 6.11
N ARG A 213 -3.76 -9.11 5.52
CA ARG A 213 -4.00 -10.45 6.00
C ARG A 213 -2.76 -11.32 5.86
N TYR A 214 -2.56 -12.24 6.81
CA TYR A 214 -1.74 -13.42 6.57
C TYR A 214 -2.59 -14.44 5.80
N ALA A 215 -2.21 -14.80 4.59
CA ALA A 215 -2.97 -15.69 3.72
C ALA A 215 -2.27 -17.03 3.49
N THR A 216 -3.05 -18.04 3.12
CA THR A 216 -2.57 -19.32 2.61
C THR A 216 -2.62 -19.32 1.08
N LEU A 217 -2.02 -20.34 0.44
CA LEU A 217 -2.13 -20.51 -1.01
C LEU A 217 -3.59 -20.67 -1.45
N ASP A 218 -4.40 -21.41 -0.68
CA ASP A 218 -5.84 -21.59 -0.96
C ASP A 218 -6.61 -20.27 -0.84
N ASP A 219 -6.27 -19.39 0.13
CA ASP A 219 -6.86 -18.07 0.24
C ASP A 219 -6.56 -17.22 -1.01
N LEU A 220 -5.34 -17.29 -1.56
CA LEU A 220 -4.98 -16.59 -2.79
C LEU A 220 -5.78 -17.10 -3.99
N VAL A 221 -5.91 -18.41 -4.15
CA VAL A 221 -6.72 -19.02 -5.21
C VAL A 221 -8.17 -18.57 -5.10
N GLU A 222 -8.73 -18.53 -3.89
CA GLU A 222 -10.12 -18.11 -3.67
C GLU A 222 -10.34 -16.62 -4.01
N GLU A 223 -9.40 -15.72 -3.66
CA GLU A 223 -9.48 -14.32 -4.04
C GLU A 223 -9.45 -14.14 -5.57
N LEU A 224 -8.57 -14.87 -6.25
CA LEU A 224 -8.49 -14.84 -7.71
C LEU A 224 -9.76 -15.39 -8.36
N ARG A 225 -10.37 -16.47 -7.82
CA ARG A 225 -11.67 -16.99 -8.31
C ARG A 225 -12.80 -15.98 -8.18
N ARG A 226 -12.76 -15.12 -7.16
CA ARG A 226 -13.69 -14.01 -6.98
C ARG A 226 -13.43 -12.82 -7.93
N GLY A 227 -12.39 -12.90 -8.76
CA GLY A 227 -12.00 -11.84 -9.68
C GLY A 227 -11.13 -10.75 -9.06
N ASN A 228 -10.56 -10.98 -7.87
CA ASN A 228 -9.70 -10.04 -7.18
C ASN A 228 -8.24 -10.41 -7.41
N ALA A 229 -7.46 -9.50 -8.00
CA ALA A 229 -6.02 -9.53 -7.86
C ALA A 229 -5.64 -9.14 -6.42
N VAL A 230 -4.52 -9.63 -5.92
CA VAL A 230 -4.08 -9.40 -4.54
C VAL A 230 -2.65 -8.88 -4.49
N GLY A 231 -2.37 -7.95 -3.58
CA GLY A 231 -1.00 -7.53 -3.32
C GLY A 231 -0.31 -8.55 -2.42
N VAL A 232 0.93 -8.93 -2.71
CA VAL A 232 1.71 -9.86 -1.89
C VAL A 232 3.08 -9.27 -1.57
N SER A 233 3.50 -9.42 -0.31
CA SER A 233 4.81 -8.97 0.16
C SER A 233 5.83 -10.08 -0.01
N VAL A 234 6.86 -9.84 -0.82
CA VAL A 234 7.89 -10.82 -1.16
C VAL A 234 9.29 -10.30 -0.85
N SER A 235 10.22 -11.23 -0.68
CA SER A 235 11.66 -10.94 -0.70
C SER A 235 12.34 -11.95 -1.61
N TYR A 236 13.22 -11.50 -2.50
CA TYR A 236 13.86 -12.38 -3.47
C TYR A 236 15.18 -11.84 -3.99
N THR A 237 15.94 -12.74 -4.62
CA THR A 237 17.10 -12.43 -5.45
C THR A 237 16.91 -13.02 -6.85
N ASN A 238 17.49 -12.36 -7.86
CA ASN A 238 17.62 -12.88 -9.23
C ASN A 238 19.01 -13.49 -9.50
N LYS A 239 19.81 -13.69 -8.45
CA LYS A 239 21.17 -14.26 -8.53
C LYS A 239 21.17 -15.62 -7.85
N PRO A 240 21.38 -16.73 -8.61
CA PRO A 240 21.37 -18.08 -8.03
C PRO A 240 22.44 -18.31 -6.96
N GLU A 241 23.52 -17.53 -7.00
CA GLU A 241 24.64 -17.59 -6.04
C GLU A 241 24.39 -16.84 -4.73
N ASP A 242 23.32 -16.05 -4.64
CA ASP A 242 22.96 -15.32 -3.42
C ASP A 242 22.06 -16.19 -2.53
N ASP A 243 22.63 -16.76 -1.49
CA ASP A 243 21.97 -17.63 -0.53
C ASP A 243 21.28 -16.87 0.63
N THR A 244 21.32 -15.53 0.61
CA THR A 244 20.73 -14.70 1.67
C THR A 244 19.24 -14.41 1.45
N LEU A 245 18.74 -14.59 0.22
CA LEU A 245 17.35 -14.41 -0.16
C LEU A 245 16.86 -15.56 -1.04
N PRO A 246 15.55 -15.88 -1.03
CA PRO A 246 14.96 -16.82 -1.96
C PRO A 246 15.23 -16.45 -3.41
N TYR A 247 15.69 -17.39 -4.20
CA TYR A 247 15.92 -17.20 -5.63
C TYR A 247 14.63 -17.28 -6.42
N ILE A 248 14.40 -16.31 -7.31
CA ILE A 248 13.33 -16.38 -8.32
C ILE A 248 13.94 -16.24 -9.71
N ASP A 249 13.75 -17.25 -10.54
CA ASP A 249 14.10 -17.19 -11.94
C ASP A 249 13.31 -16.08 -12.65
N SER A 250 14.00 -15.28 -13.45
CA SER A 250 13.43 -14.12 -14.16
C SER A 250 12.97 -12.94 -13.31
N ALA A 251 13.22 -12.90 -11.99
CA ALA A 251 12.95 -11.72 -11.18
C ALA A 251 13.75 -10.49 -11.68
N PRO A 252 13.18 -9.26 -11.62
CA PRO A 252 13.82 -8.09 -12.22
C PRO A 252 15.06 -7.60 -11.46
N CYS A 253 15.13 -7.86 -10.16
CA CYS A 253 16.18 -7.33 -9.29
C CYS A 253 16.40 -8.22 -8.06
N ARG A 254 17.23 -7.74 -7.14
CA ARG A 254 17.35 -8.23 -5.76
C ARG A 254 16.65 -7.28 -4.81
N THR A 255 15.82 -7.81 -3.91
CA THR A 255 15.12 -7.00 -2.92
C THR A 255 14.88 -7.77 -1.62
N PRO A 256 15.18 -7.18 -0.44
CA PRO A 256 14.86 -7.78 0.86
C PRO A 256 13.39 -7.57 1.27
N GLY A 257 12.65 -6.73 0.56
CA GLY A 257 11.21 -6.47 0.79
C GLY A 257 10.61 -5.75 -0.41
N HIS A 258 9.52 -6.29 -0.93
CA HIS A 258 8.89 -5.80 -2.15
C HIS A 258 7.40 -6.14 -2.19
N LEU A 259 6.61 -5.30 -2.80
CA LEU A 259 5.18 -5.51 -3.04
C LEU A 259 4.95 -5.72 -4.52
N ILE A 260 4.26 -6.82 -4.85
CA ILE A 260 3.87 -7.17 -6.22
C ILE A 260 2.38 -7.52 -6.25
N VAL A 261 1.77 -7.55 -7.43
CA VAL A 261 0.38 -8.00 -7.60
C VAL A 261 0.38 -9.43 -8.11
N LEU A 262 -0.30 -10.33 -7.40
CA LEU A 262 -0.61 -11.68 -7.89
C LEU A 262 -1.89 -11.61 -8.74
N CYS A 263 -1.79 -12.06 -9.98
CA CYS A 263 -2.87 -12.06 -10.97
C CYS A 263 -3.38 -13.46 -11.31
N GLY A 264 -2.68 -14.52 -10.90
CA GLY A 264 -3.16 -15.87 -11.23
C GLY A 264 -2.16 -16.97 -10.94
N PHE A 265 -2.62 -18.18 -11.22
CA PHE A 265 -1.80 -19.39 -11.27
C PHE A 265 -2.05 -20.12 -12.59
N GLN A 266 -1.01 -20.73 -13.14
CA GLN A 266 -1.07 -21.45 -14.40
C GLN A 266 -0.20 -22.71 -14.35
N THR A 267 -0.74 -23.81 -14.85
CA THR A 267 -0.01 -25.07 -15.06
C THR A 267 0.47 -25.15 -16.51
N ALA A 268 1.76 -25.24 -16.71
CA ALA A 268 2.34 -25.45 -18.03
C ALA A 268 2.15 -26.88 -18.52
N SER A 269 2.34 -27.13 -19.80
CA SER A 269 2.17 -28.44 -20.44
C SER A 269 3.05 -29.57 -19.85
N ASN A 270 4.16 -29.19 -19.20
CA ASN A 270 5.04 -30.11 -18.52
C ASN A 270 4.64 -30.38 -17.04
N GLY A 271 3.49 -29.86 -16.59
CA GLY A 271 2.98 -30.00 -15.23
C GLY A 271 3.57 -29.01 -14.22
N LYS A 272 4.53 -28.16 -14.60
CA LYS A 272 5.08 -27.14 -13.72
C LYS A 272 4.09 -25.98 -13.54
N GLN A 273 3.89 -25.56 -12.29
CA GLN A 273 3.02 -24.43 -11.97
C GLN A 273 3.79 -23.13 -11.81
N TYR A 274 3.14 -22.05 -12.16
CA TYR A 274 3.63 -20.69 -12.09
C TYR A 274 2.63 -19.76 -11.44
N ALA A 275 3.11 -18.84 -10.60
CA ALA A 275 2.38 -17.66 -10.20
C ALA A 275 2.50 -16.59 -11.30
N ILE A 276 1.36 -16.06 -11.76
CA ILE A 276 1.30 -14.93 -12.69
C ILE A 276 1.30 -13.67 -11.86
N VAL A 277 2.35 -12.87 -11.95
CA VAL A 277 2.51 -11.68 -11.14
C VAL A 277 2.75 -10.44 -11.99
N HIS A 278 2.31 -9.28 -11.48
CA HIS A 278 2.76 -7.99 -11.98
C HIS A 278 3.78 -7.42 -10.99
N ASP A 279 5.03 -7.40 -11.42
CA ASP A 279 6.15 -6.95 -10.60
C ASP A 279 6.55 -5.52 -10.98
N PRO A 280 6.27 -4.52 -10.12
CA PRO A 280 6.54 -3.12 -10.43
C PRO A 280 8.02 -2.76 -10.52
N ALA A 281 8.93 -3.61 -10.05
CA ALA A 281 10.38 -3.39 -10.22
C ALA A 281 10.89 -3.70 -11.64
N ALA A 282 10.04 -4.22 -12.52
CA ALA A 282 10.37 -4.41 -13.94
C ALA A 282 10.70 -3.06 -14.61
N PRO A 283 11.63 -3.02 -15.57
CA PRO A 283 12.14 -1.77 -16.13
C PRO A 283 11.08 -0.96 -16.91
N GLU A 284 10.10 -1.62 -17.53
CA GLU A 284 9.09 -1.02 -18.40
C GLU A 284 7.71 -1.61 -18.10
N ASN A 285 6.64 -0.88 -18.43
CA ASN A 285 5.26 -1.35 -18.19
C ASN A 285 4.94 -2.66 -18.91
N ASP A 286 5.47 -2.88 -20.12
CA ASP A 286 5.26 -4.09 -20.90
C ASP A 286 6.07 -5.30 -20.44
N THR A 287 6.96 -5.13 -19.47
CA THR A 287 7.76 -6.19 -18.86
C THR A 287 7.33 -6.52 -17.42
N VAL A 288 6.27 -5.88 -16.92
CA VAL A 288 5.77 -6.03 -15.54
C VAL A 288 5.14 -7.40 -15.29
N GLU A 289 4.40 -7.96 -16.27
CA GLU A 289 3.83 -9.30 -16.13
C GLU A 289 4.93 -10.36 -16.20
N ARG A 290 4.98 -11.22 -15.17
CA ARG A 290 5.99 -12.27 -15.03
C ARG A 290 5.37 -13.58 -14.57
N PHE A 291 6.07 -14.67 -14.86
CA PHE A 291 5.69 -16.03 -14.48
C PHE A 291 6.76 -16.56 -13.53
N TYR A 292 6.47 -16.55 -12.23
CA TYR A 292 7.38 -17.07 -11.22
C TYR A 292 7.07 -18.53 -10.93
N PRO A 293 8.06 -19.45 -11.00
CA PRO A 293 7.84 -20.84 -10.59
C PRO A 293 7.17 -20.87 -9.21
N LEU A 294 6.08 -21.63 -9.07
CA LEU A 294 5.27 -21.59 -7.85
C LEU A 294 6.08 -21.88 -6.58
N GLU A 295 6.96 -22.87 -6.62
CA GLU A 295 7.85 -23.20 -5.48
C GLU A 295 8.70 -21.99 -5.07
N GLN A 296 9.35 -21.32 -6.02
CA GLN A 296 10.18 -20.14 -5.77
C GLN A 296 9.33 -18.94 -5.29
N PHE A 297 8.13 -18.76 -5.86
CA PHE A 297 7.20 -17.75 -5.39
C PHE A 297 6.78 -17.99 -3.92
N MET A 298 6.47 -19.24 -3.55
CA MET A 298 6.07 -19.59 -2.19
C MET A 298 7.20 -19.37 -1.17
N GLU A 299 8.45 -19.59 -1.54
CA GLU A 299 9.62 -19.28 -0.72
C GLU A 299 9.79 -17.76 -0.57
N ALA A 300 9.69 -17.01 -1.65
CA ALA A 300 9.79 -15.54 -1.65
C ALA A 300 8.66 -14.87 -0.85
N TRP A 301 7.46 -15.47 -0.84
CA TRP A 301 6.31 -15.01 -0.08
C TRP A 301 6.23 -15.66 1.32
N SER A 302 7.35 -15.92 1.96
CA SER A 302 7.42 -16.62 3.25
C SER A 302 6.74 -15.92 4.42
N ASN A 303 6.63 -14.58 4.38
CA ASN A 303 5.92 -13.80 5.41
C ASN A 303 4.40 -13.97 5.37
N ARG A 304 3.82 -14.42 4.24
CA ARG A 304 2.38 -14.62 3.99
C ARG A 304 1.55 -13.34 4.03
N VAL A 305 2.16 -12.18 4.02
CA VAL A 305 1.47 -10.89 4.05
C VAL A 305 0.85 -10.58 2.69
N THR A 306 -0.42 -10.16 2.74
CA THR A 306 -1.25 -9.95 1.55
C THR A 306 -2.12 -8.71 1.74
N TYR A 307 -2.21 -7.88 0.69
CA TYR A 307 -3.18 -6.80 0.59
C TYR A 307 -4.46 -7.31 -0.07
N ILE A 308 -5.54 -7.24 0.65
CA ILE A 308 -6.88 -7.54 0.14
C ILE A 308 -7.58 -6.21 -0.13
N VAL A 309 -8.16 -6.10 -1.33
CA VAL A 309 -8.95 -4.92 -1.73
C VAL A 309 -10.23 -5.40 -2.40
N HIS A 310 -11.36 -5.24 -1.74
CA HIS A 310 -12.67 -5.65 -2.24
C HIS A 310 -13.53 -4.43 -2.59
N LYS A 311 -14.35 -4.55 -3.62
CA LYS A 311 -15.40 -3.59 -3.88
C LYS A 311 -16.50 -3.75 -2.84
N GLU A 312 -16.82 -2.70 -2.10
CA GLU A 312 -17.97 -2.73 -1.19
C GLU A 312 -19.28 -2.66 -1.98
N GLU A 313 -20.16 -3.63 -1.77
CA GLU A 313 -21.35 -3.83 -2.62
C GLU A 313 -22.47 -2.82 -2.42
N GLN A 314 -22.53 -2.01 -1.37
CA GLN A 314 -23.78 -1.28 -1.05
C GLN A 314 -23.66 0.09 -0.37
N VAL A 315 -22.58 0.81 -0.36
CA VAL A 315 -22.59 2.09 0.36
C VAL A 315 -22.11 3.24 -0.51
N ASN A 316 -23.00 4.21 -0.70
CA ASN A 316 -22.64 5.54 -1.21
C ASN A 316 -21.83 6.27 -0.11
N ARG A 317 -20.59 5.85 0.11
CA ARG A 317 -19.70 6.38 1.14
C ARG A 317 -18.99 7.62 0.64
N PRO A 318 -18.76 8.60 1.51
CA PRO A 318 -17.85 9.68 1.15
C PRO A 318 -16.49 9.09 0.80
N ARG A 319 -15.92 9.59 -0.28
CA ARG A 319 -14.55 9.22 -0.71
C ARG A 319 -13.62 10.37 -0.34
N TYR A 320 -12.52 10.03 0.28
CA TYR A 320 -11.50 11.00 0.65
C TYR A 320 -10.30 10.83 -0.28
N ILE A 321 -10.50 11.32 -1.50
CA ILE A 321 -9.55 11.26 -2.60
C ILE A 321 -9.05 12.67 -2.94
N PRO A 322 -7.93 12.81 -3.67
CA PRO A 322 -7.45 14.12 -4.12
C PRO A 322 -8.50 14.87 -4.94
N GLU A 323 -8.51 16.18 -4.79
CA GLU A 323 -9.35 17.08 -5.56
C GLU A 323 -8.61 17.55 -6.83
N HIS A 324 -9.26 17.43 -7.98
CA HIS A 324 -8.74 17.96 -9.24
C HIS A 324 -9.10 19.43 -9.39
N VAL A 325 -8.09 20.29 -9.57
CA VAL A 325 -8.23 21.74 -9.71
C VAL A 325 -7.61 22.18 -11.04
N SER A 326 -8.37 22.89 -11.85
CA SER A 326 -7.85 23.46 -13.09
C SER A 326 -6.80 24.53 -12.77
N ALA A 327 -5.64 24.42 -13.42
CA ALA A 327 -4.50 25.29 -13.18
C ALA A 327 -3.77 25.65 -14.46
N GLU A 328 -2.83 26.60 -14.37
CA GLU A 328 -2.02 27.08 -15.49
C GLU A 328 -0.55 27.19 -15.05
N LEU A 329 0.35 26.76 -15.92
CA LEU A 329 1.79 27.00 -15.76
C LEU A 329 2.17 28.28 -16.49
N ARG A 330 2.54 29.34 -15.76
CA ARG A 330 2.96 30.61 -16.33
C ARG A 330 4.48 30.76 -16.29
N PRO A 331 5.11 31.18 -17.39
CA PRO A 331 6.53 31.42 -17.42
C PRO A 331 6.97 32.47 -16.39
N ALA A 332 8.04 32.15 -15.63
CA ALA A 332 8.63 33.04 -14.63
C ALA A 332 10.05 33.49 -15.00
N GLY A 333 10.50 33.18 -16.23
CA GLY A 333 11.84 33.46 -16.71
C GLY A 333 12.83 32.32 -16.47
N ASN A 334 13.92 32.30 -17.22
CA ASN A 334 15.01 31.31 -17.08
C ASN A 334 14.57 29.84 -17.17
N GLY A 335 13.49 29.52 -17.92
CA GLY A 335 12.96 28.18 -18.04
C GLY A 335 12.16 27.68 -16.81
N LEU A 336 11.86 28.60 -15.88
CA LEU A 336 11.02 28.34 -14.71
C LEU A 336 9.57 28.65 -15.00
N TYR A 337 8.67 27.93 -14.33
CA TYR A 337 7.23 28.11 -14.37
C TYR A 337 6.67 28.27 -12.95
N ALA A 338 5.67 29.13 -12.81
CA ALA A 338 4.84 29.23 -11.62
C ALA A 338 3.47 28.62 -11.87
N LEU A 339 2.92 27.94 -10.88
CA LEU A 339 1.59 27.38 -10.91
C LEU A 339 0.55 28.41 -10.47
N TYR A 340 -0.54 28.55 -11.21
CA TYR A 340 -1.62 29.46 -10.93
C TYR A 340 -2.99 28.77 -10.98
N THR A 341 -3.87 29.15 -10.05
CA THR A 341 -5.31 28.88 -10.13
C THR A 341 -6.01 30.23 -10.33
N GLY A 342 -6.58 30.44 -11.52
CA GLY A 342 -7.06 31.78 -11.89
C GLY A 342 -5.94 32.83 -11.86
N ASN A 343 -6.06 33.85 -11.00
CA ASN A 343 -5.05 34.87 -10.83
C ASN A 343 -4.13 34.69 -9.60
N GLU A 344 -4.35 33.64 -8.83
CA GLU A 344 -3.58 33.39 -7.62
C GLU A 344 -2.44 32.41 -7.89
N ARG A 345 -1.24 32.77 -7.44
CA ARG A 345 -0.10 31.88 -7.49
C ARG A 345 -0.23 30.80 -6.41
N VAL A 346 -0.13 29.54 -6.82
CA VAL A 346 -0.02 28.40 -5.91
C VAL A 346 1.43 28.28 -5.45
N THR A 347 1.65 28.35 -4.14
CA THR A 347 2.96 28.09 -3.55
C THR A 347 3.12 26.60 -3.32
N LEU A 348 3.98 25.96 -4.11
CA LEU A 348 4.35 24.57 -3.92
C LEU A 348 5.39 24.45 -2.79
N VAL A 349 5.19 23.51 -1.89
CA VAL A 349 6.17 23.14 -0.88
C VAL A 349 6.90 21.89 -1.38
N HIS A 350 8.23 21.95 -1.38
CA HIS A 350 9.08 20.81 -1.78
C HIS A 350 10.29 20.74 -0.85
N GLN A 351 10.04 20.28 0.38
CA GLN A 351 11.05 20.01 1.39
C GLN A 351 11.43 18.52 1.43
N ASN A 352 10.52 17.67 0.96
CA ASN A 352 10.68 16.23 0.84
C ASN A 352 10.24 15.80 -0.57
N ARG A 353 10.88 14.77 -1.11
CA ARG A 353 10.53 14.16 -2.42
C ARG A 353 9.08 13.68 -2.55
N PHE A 354 8.37 13.48 -1.43
CA PHE A 354 6.97 13.12 -1.37
C PHE A 354 6.01 14.30 -1.12
N ASP A 355 6.49 15.55 -1.17
CA ASP A 355 5.61 16.71 -0.98
C ASP A 355 4.79 17.01 -2.23
N CYS A 356 5.41 16.97 -3.40
CA CYS A 356 4.72 17.18 -4.67
C CYS A 356 5.49 16.59 -5.86
N VAL A 357 4.74 16.25 -6.90
CA VAL A 357 5.26 15.75 -8.19
C VAL A 357 4.65 16.56 -9.32
N ALA A 358 5.50 17.09 -10.21
CA ALA A 358 5.09 17.73 -11.44
C ALA A 358 5.39 16.81 -12.63
N ALA A 359 4.41 16.55 -13.47
CA ALA A 359 4.56 15.68 -14.62
C ALA A 359 3.83 16.24 -15.85
N GLN A 360 4.34 15.90 -17.02
CA GLN A 360 3.83 16.32 -18.32
C GLN A 360 3.60 15.11 -19.20
N LEU A 361 2.43 15.06 -19.83
CA LEU A 361 2.08 13.99 -20.76
C LEU A 361 2.97 14.03 -21.99
N VAL A 362 3.72 12.95 -22.25
CA VAL A 362 4.51 12.76 -23.47
C VAL A 362 3.74 11.95 -24.49
N GLN A 363 3.12 10.85 -24.07
CA GLN A 363 2.38 9.94 -24.94
C GLN A 363 1.26 9.26 -24.17
N ARG A 364 0.05 9.25 -24.74
CA ARG A 364 -1.05 8.40 -24.27
C ARG A 364 -0.91 7.01 -24.88
N LYS A 365 -0.80 5.97 -24.05
CA LYS A 365 -0.65 4.58 -24.50
C LYS A 365 -1.87 3.71 -24.22
N GLY A 366 -2.67 4.03 -23.22
CA GLY A 366 -3.82 3.25 -22.79
C GLY A 366 -4.98 4.13 -22.29
N GLU A 367 -5.96 3.49 -21.69
CA GLU A 367 -7.18 4.15 -21.19
C GLU A 367 -6.96 4.86 -19.84
N LYS A 368 -6.08 4.32 -19.00
CA LYS A 368 -5.75 4.91 -17.70
C LYS A 368 -4.61 5.91 -17.82
N ASP A 369 -4.59 6.92 -16.96
CA ASP A 369 -3.50 7.89 -16.94
C ASP A 369 -2.17 7.21 -16.57
N ALA A 370 -2.19 6.21 -15.69
CA ALA A 370 -1.00 5.45 -15.35
C ALA A 370 -0.41 4.61 -16.50
N ASP A 371 -1.17 4.36 -17.57
CA ASP A 371 -0.67 3.70 -18.81
C ASP A 371 0.14 4.66 -19.68
N CYS A 372 0.06 5.96 -19.42
CA CYS A 372 0.70 6.98 -20.24
C CYS A 372 2.19 7.11 -19.93
N VAL A 373 2.93 7.69 -20.87
CA VAL A 373 4.32 8.08 -20.69
C VAL A 373 4.38 9.54 -20.26
N PHE A 374 5.13 9.81 -19.20
CA PHE A 374 5.33 11.15 -18.66
C PHE A 374 6.79 11.56 -18.72
N SER A 375 7.02 12.86 -18.84
CA SER A 375 8.28 13.50 -18.44
C SER A 375 8.04 14.25 -17.12
N TYR A 376 9.01 14.21 -16.24
CA TYR A 376 8.86 14.80 -14.91
C TYR A 376 9.61 16.12 -14.82
N GLY A 377 8.97 17.11 -14.22
CA GLY A 377 9.59 18.40 -13.89
C GLY A 377 10.25 18.34 -12.52
N GLU A 378 11.27 19.17 -12.35
CA GLU A 378 11.87 19.42 -11.05
C GLU A 378 11.15 20.59 -10.37
N ILE A 379 10.83 20.44 -9.08
CA ILE A 379 10.27 21.50 -8.26
C ILE A 379 11.38 22.04 -7.37
N THR A 380 11.66 23.35 -7.49
CA THR A 380 12.70 24.01 -6.70
C THR A 380 12.23 24.22 -5.25
N PRO A 381 13.14 24.44 -4.27
CA PRO A 381 12.76 24.73 -2.89
C PRO A 381 11.85 25.97 -2.74
N GLU A 382 11.94 26.92 -3.69
CA GLU A 382 11.09 28.12 -3.74
C GLU A 382 9.75 27.89 -4.43
N GLY A 383 9.44 26.64 -4.83
CA GLY A 383 8.18 26.24 -5.46
C GLY A 383 8.04 26.63 -6.93
N TRP A 384 9.15 26.78 -7.66
CA TRP A 384 9.14 26.90 -9.10
C TRP A 384 9.26 25.53 -9.76
N ILE A 385 8.69 25.40 -10.96
CA ILE A 385 8.77 24.16 -11.76
C ILE A 385 9.69 24.40 -12.95
N ARG A 386 10.61 23.48 -13.23
CA ARG A 386 11.47 23.50 -14.42
C ARG A 386 11.45 22.16 -15.14
N GLY A 387 11.91 22.14 -16.40
CA GLY A 387 12.00 20.92 -17.21
C GLY A 387 10.72 20.54 -17.93
N LEU A 388 9.61 21.24 -17.72
CA LEU A 388 8.37 21.07 -18.47
C LEU A 388 8.35 21.95 -19.73
N LYS A 389 7.56 21.57 -20.72
CA LYS A 389 7.36 22.33 -21.97
C LYS A 389 6.06 23.11 -21.89
N PRO A 390 6.00 24.36 -22.38
CA PRO A 390 4.77 25.12 -22.42
C PRO A 390 3.76 24.48 -23.38
N ASN A 391 2.47 24.71 -23.12
CA ASN A 391 1.34 24.27 -23.97
C ASN A 391 1.26 22.74 -24.19
N VAL A 392 1.75 21.97 -23.26
CA VAL A 392 1.57 20.51 -23.20
C VAL A 392 0.84 20.18 -21.91
N PRO A 393 -0.21 19.33 -21.94
CA PRO A 393 -0.93 18.94 -20.75
C PRO A 393 0.01 18.42 -19.65
N ALA A 394 -0.10 19.01 -18.48
CA ALA A 394 0.72 18.67 -17.31
C ALA A 394 -0.17 18.57 -16.07
N PHE A 395 0.34 17.96 -15.02
CA PHE A 395 -0.30 17.97 -13.71
C PHE A 395 0.72 18.13 -12.60
N VAL A 396 0.25 18.65 -11.47
CA VAL A 396 1.03 18.73 -10.24
C VAL A 396 0.24 18.08 -9.13
N ILE A 397 0.74 16.96 -8.61
CA ILE A 397 0.17 16.26 -7.45
C ILE A 397 0.82 16.81 -6.19
N THR A 398 0.03 17.08 -5.16
CA THR A 398 0.52 17.48 -3.85
C THR A 398 0.11 16.47 -2.78
N ASN A 399 0.92 16.31 -1.74
CA ASN A 399 0.62 15.44 -0.59
C ASN A 399 -0.53 15.96 0.30
N ARG A 400 -1.08 17.14 -0.02
CA ARG A 400 -2.22 17.77 0.67
C ARG A 400 -3.56 17.50 -0.02
N GLY A 401 -3.59 16.56 -0.96
CA GLY A 401 -4.81 16.08 -1.61
C GLY A 401 -5.34 16.98 -2.73
N VAL A 402 -4.48 17.73 -3.38
CA VAL A 402 -4.83 18.50 -4.58
C VAL A 402 -3.98 18.04 -5.75
N ILE A 403 -4.64 17.78 -6.88
CA ILE A 403 -4.03 17.56 -8.19
C ILE A 403 -4.39 18.76 -9.06
N TYR A 404 -3.39 19.51 -9.46
CA TYR A 404 -3.55 20.65 -10.37
C TYR A 404 -3.42 20.18 -11.81
N ASP A 405 -4.53 20.25 -12.55
CA ASP A 405 -4.58 19.91 -13.98
C ASP A 405 -4.20 21.14 -14.80
N CYS A 406 -3.01 21.14 -15.37
CA CYS A 406 -2.46 22.23 -16.18
C CYS A 406 -2.72 21.96 -17.66
N LYS A 407 -3.42 22.89 -18.31
CA LYS A 407 -3.76 22.85 -19.75
C LYS A 407 -2.76 23.66 -20.57
#